data_01b5fb37d304b4a033eb648c8bda137e
#
_entry.id   01b5fb37d304b4a033eb648c8bda137e
#
_cell.length_a   1.000
_cell.length_b   1.000
_cell.length_c   1.000
_cell.angle_alpha   90.00
_cell.angle_beta   90.00
_cell.angle_gamma   90.00
#
_symmetry.space_group_name_H-M   'P 1'
#
loop_
_entity.id
_entity.type
_entity.pdbx_description
1 polymer ?
#
loop_
_entity_poly.entity_id
_entity_poly.type
_entity_poly.pdbx_seq_one_letter_code
_entity_poly.pdbx_strand_id
1 'polypeptide(L)'
;MVKNLKKHSVWIFFIFLAVIGTIFAITAQDNAGKIEISKTATKMITNDPNNNLVYGRKAKVELNVKANPYNKNITTYDKLDVVLVLDSSGSMGDNNKLTNLKEAARDLVNTLMNDGTNQVGVVEFGTNVKRTHELTTNKNNIKRFINRMSADGGTNVQQAVASANTILQNGKRDDAQQIVIILTDGIPTFFNYNGQRYGTGSTDDSVCVERGWMGCSKQMKPSEAAKTELDKLKSNNKTADVYTIVFGNDEDAKDILATINPEQEKPLYKNYNALSGEDLKKMFQTIIEESVGRIGNNSVLTDIIPKEFKLTNASKTRLTQQGVEIIDNVDGTTTLKWNIGNIDADIDYKLSYEVRADENYHGSMYTNENATLTTTVSENNPYYESTDLTLTFDKPAVEIPAITKNDHYNHNESYIGYSESTINGTSILNNDLNKNILENIHTGNTQTTAEDEIIIVTDDNTKANADGTYSIYKDGVLQGTLNMNEDGTFSFISEEGITGEVTFDYVIKTSINQKHETSFVISNTSKVTLKILERQKINITGTKTWNDDNDRDGKRPDSITVILRAGNKEIQRKTVTKDNNWSYTFENLYKYE
;
A
#
# COMPACT_ATOMS: atom_id res chain seq x y z
N MET A 1 -52.74 -34.78 17.75
CA MET A 1 -52.04 -33.54 18.14
C MET A 1 -50.78 -33.25 17.31
N VAL A 2 -50.54 -33.93 16.17
CA VAL A 2 -49.32 -33.79 15.35
C VAL A 2 -49.60 -33.14 13.98
N LYS A 3 -50.85 -32.84 13.63
CA LYS A 3 -51.22 -32.26 12.33
C LYS A 3 -51.24 -30.70 12.30
N ASN A 4 -51.21 -30.03 13.44
CA ASN A 4 -51.29 -28.55 13.49
C ASN A 4 -49.93 -27.83 13.63
N LEU A 5 -48.85 -28.56 13.85
CA LEU A 5 -47.51 -27.95 13.96
C LEU A 5 -46.82 -27.70 12.60
N LYS A 6 -47.26 -28.36 11.53
CA LYS A 6 -46.65 -28.14 10.18
C LYS A 6 -47.21 -26.91 9.44
N LYS A 7 -48.37 -26.37 9.84
CA LYS A 7 -48.92 -25.16 9.18
C LYS A 7 -48.36 -23.85 9.74
N HIS A 8 -47.94 -23.83 10.99
CA HIS A 8 -47.36 -22.61 11.58
C HIS A 8 -45.87 -22.43 11.23
N SER A 9 -45.12 -23.51 11.00
CA SER A 9 -43.71 -23.42 10.62
C SER A 9 -43.51 -22.91 9.19
N VAL A 10 -44.45 -23.18 8.28
CA VAL A 10 -44.39 -22.66 6.89
C VAL A 10 -44.69 -21.15 6.85
N TRP A 11 -45.64 -20.67 7.68
CA TRP A 11 -45.95 -19.24 7.76
C TRP A 11 -44.82 -18.42 8.44
N ILE A 12 -44.18 -18.98 9.45
CA ILE A 12 -43.02 -18.35 10.09
C ILE A 12 -41.84 -18.28 9.12
N PHE A 13 -41.64 -19.30 8.27
CA PHE A 13 -40.59 -19.29 7.25
C PHE A 13 -40.86 -18.28 6.13
N PHE A 14 -42.12 -18.10 5.71
CA PHE A 14 -42.49 -17.06 4.73
C PHE A 14 -42.42 -15.64 5.29
N ILE A 15 -42.80 -15.45 6.57
CA ILE A 15 -42.64 -14.15 7.25
C ILE A 15 -41.15 -13.84 7.45
N PHE A 16 -40.30 -14.83 7.78
CA PHE A 16 -38.89 -14.65 7.93
C PHE A 16 -38.19 -14.34 6.57
N LEU A 17 -38.60 -15.00 5.49
CA LEU A 17 -38.14 -14.73 4.14
C LEU A 17 -38.62 -13.35 3.61
N ALA A 18 -39.87 -12.95 3.93
CA ALA A 18 -40.36 -11.62 3.58
C ALA A 18 -39.68 -10.50 4.39
N VAL A 19 -39.39 -10.75 5.68
CA VAL A 19 -38.65 -9.78 6.54
C VAL A 19 -37.19 -9.71 6.12
N ILE A 20 -36.53 -10.83 5.78
CA ILE A 20 -35.16 -10.82 5.25
C ILE A 20 -35.15 -10.16 3.85
N GLY A 21 -36.14 -10.45 2.99
CA GLY A 21 -36.25 -9.81 1.69
C GLY A 21 -36.50 -8.30 1.78
N THR A 22 -37.30 -7.84 2.73
CA THR A 22 -37.51 -6.40 3.00
C THR A 22 -36.32 -5.75 3.67
N ILE A 23 -35.60 -6.43 4.57
CA ILE A 23 -34.37 -5.90 5.19
C ILE A 23 -33.28 -5.78 4.12
N PHE A 24 -33.11 -6.76 3.21
CA PHE A 24 -32.16 -6.65 2.10
C PHE A 24 -32.57 -5.58 1.06
N ALA A 25 -33.85 -5.36 0.83
CA ALA A 25 -34.33 -4.29 -0.06
C ALA A 25 -34.16 -2.91 0.56
N ILE A 26 -34.39 -2.76 1.86
CA ILE A 26 -34.19 -1.49 2.60
C ILE A 26 -32.71 -1.14 2.66
N THR A 27 -31.81 -2.11 2.92
CA THR A 27 -30.35 -1.83 2.97
C THR A 27 -29.76 -1.54 1.59
N ALA A 28 -30.31 -2.07 0.50
CA ALA A 28 -29.88 -1.74 -0.86
C ALA A 28 -30.33 -0.32 -1.28
N GLN A 29 -31.43 0.17 -0.75
CA GLN A 29 -31.97 1.51 -1.06
C GLN A 29 -31.27 2.62 -0.23
N ASP A 30 -30.86 2.30 1.00
CA ASP A 30 -30.18 3.27 1.89
C ASP A 30 -28.74 3.59 1.47
N ASN A 31 -28.12 2.85 0.55
CA ASN A 31 -26.74 3.04 0.11
C ASN A 31 -26.61 3.46 -1.37
N ALA A 32 -27.70 3.76 -2.05
CA ALA A 32 -27.66 4.20 -3.44
C ALA A 32 -26.86 5.52 -3.59
N GLY A 33 -25.88 5.53 -4.48
CA GLY A 33 -24.99 6.67 -4.68
C GLY A 33 -23.97 6.92 -3.58
N LYS A 34 -23.86 6.01 -2.58
CA LYS A 34 -22.88 6.10 -1.50
C LYS A 34 -21.49 5.73 -1.99
N ILE A 35 -20.49 6.51 -1.61
CA ILE A 35 -19.08 6.18 -1.76
C ILE A 35 -18.61 5.52 -0.48
N GLU A 36 -18.18 4.29 -0.57
CA GLU A 36 -17.60 3.52 0.52
C GLU A 36 -16.08 3.60 0.44
N ILE A 37 -15.47 3.93 1.57
CA ILE A 37 -14.02 3.99 1.69
C ILE A 37 -13.57 3.07 2.81
N SER A 38 -12.42 2.43 2.62
CA SER A 38 -11.78 1.65 3.66
C SER A 38 -10.28 1.75 3.57
N LYS A 39 -9.61 1.69 4.73
CA LYS A 39 -8.16 1.60 4.83
C LYS A 39 -7.81 0.46 5.77
N THR A 40 -6.89 -0.38 5.33
CA THR A 40 -6.35 -1.48 6.12
C THR A 40 -4.83 -1.44 6.11
N ALA A 41 -4.24 -1.95 7.18
CA ALA A 41 -2.81 -2.17 7.26
C ALA A 41 -2.54 -3.58 7.79
N THR A 42 -1.68 -4.31 7.10
CA THR A 42 -1.32 -5.69 7.45
C THR A 42 0.18 -5.79 7.63
N LYS A 43 0.59 -6.31 8.78
CA LYS A 43 1.99 -6.59 9.08
C LYS A 43 2.54 -7.62 8.09
N MET A 44 3.70 -7.33 7.53
CA MET A 44 4.41 -8.24 6.64
C MET A 44 5.47 -9.00 7.42
N ILE A 45 5.33 -10.33 7.44
CA ILE A 45 6.35 -11.23 7.99
C ILE A 45 7.27 -11.61 6.83
N THR A 46 8.51 -11.14 6.86
CA THR A 46 9.52 -11.56 5.89
C THR A 46 10.20 -12.83 6.40
N ASN A 47 10.21 -13.87 5.59
CA ASN A 47 10.91 -15.13 5.89
C ASN A 47 12.42 -15.04 5.57
N ASP A 48 13.06 -13.89 5.75
CA ASP A 48 14.49 -13.76 5.56
C ASP A 48 15.21 -13.88 6.90
N PRO A 49 15.69 -15.07 7.27
CA PRO A 49 16.37 -15.29 8.55
C PRO A 49 17.73 -14.58 8.62
N ASN A 50 18.25 -14.07 7.48
CA ASN A 50 19.55 -13.39 7.43
C ASN A 50 19.43 -11.86 7.48
N ASN A 51 18.22 -11.30 7.41
CA ASN A 51 17.98 -9.85 7.46
C ASN A 51 17.12 -9.47 8.68
N ASN A 52 17.65 -9.71 9.85
CA ASN A 52 17.00 -9.48 11.13
C ASN A 52 16.47 -8.04 11.30
N LEU A 53 17.16 -7.04 10.75
CA LEU A 53 16.78 -5.62 10.86
C LEU A 53 15.47 -5.27 10.14
N VAL A 54 14.95 -6.14 9.29
CA VAL A 54 13.73 -5.89 8.49
C VAL A 54 12.59 -6.81 8.89
N TYR A 55 12.84 -7.82 9.72
CA TYR A 55 11.86 -8.82 10.10
C TYR A 55 10.69 -8.19 10.86
N GLY A 56 9.47 -8.42 10.34
CA GLY A 56 8.25 -7.92 10.98
C GLY A 56 8.09 -6.40 11.07
N ARG A 57 8.99 -5.62 10.46
CA ARG A 57 8.98 -4.15 10.52
C ARG A 57 8.43 -3.49 9.27
N LYS A 58 7.78 -4.25 8.40
CA LYS A 58 7.06 -3.76 7.22
C LYS A 58 5.57 -3.96 7.39
N ALA A 59 4.81 -3.04 6.80
CA ALA A 59 3.37 -3.19 6.67
C ALA A 59 2.94 -2.93 5.23
N LYS A 60 1.96 -3.70 4.77
CA LYS A 60 1.21 -3.42 3.55
C LYS A 60 -0.01 -2.60 3.92
N VAL A 61 -0.17 -1.47 3.27
CA VAL A 61 -1.32 -0.59 3.43
C VAL A 61 -2.16 -0.63 2.17
N GLU A 62 -3.47 -0.76 2.32
CA GLU A 62 -4.42 -0.78 1.22
C GLU A 62 -5.55 0.20 1.50
N LEU A 63 -5.78 1.13 0.58
CA LEU A 63 -6.93 2.02 0.57
C LEU A 63 -7.84 1.59 -0.57
N ASN A 64 -9.12 1.51 -0.27
CA ASN A 64 -10.14 1.13 -1.24
C ASN A 64 -11.23 2.19 -1.27
N VAL A 65 -11.65 2.56 -2.48
CA VAL A 65 -12.77 3.45 -2.74
C VAL A 65 -13.71 2.71 -3.69
N LYS A 66 -14.98 2.58 -3.31
CA LYS A 66 -16.01 1.96 -4.12
C LYS A 66 -17.27 2.80 -4.03
N ALA A 67 -17.98 2.95 -5.13
CA ALA A 67 -19.27 3.63 -5.12
C ALA A 67 -20.41 2.66 -5.47
N ASN A 68 -21.52 2.80 -4.75
CA ASN A 68 -22.72 2.03 -5.00
C ASN A 68 -23.54 2.69 -6.11
N PRO A 69 -24.10 1.92 -7.05
CA PRO A 69 -24.91 2.47 -8.13
C PRO A 69 -26.17 3.16 -7.61
N TYR A 70 -26.64 4.14 -8.35
CA TYR A 70 -27.99 4.68 -8.15
C TYR A 70 -29.02 3.58 -8.44
N ASN A 71 -30.13 3.59 -7.70
CA ASN A 71 -31.20 2.62 -7.95
C ASN A 71 -31.74 2.82 -9.37
N LYS A 72 -31.81 1.75 -10.19
CA LYS A 72 -32.20 1.75 -11.62
C LYS A 72 -33.57 2.39 -11.94
N ASN A 73 -34.37 2.77 -10.96
CA ASN A 73 -35.70 3.36 -11.14
C ASN A 73 -35.74 4.88 -11.05
N ILE A 74 -34.61 5.56 -10.83
CA ILE A 74 -34.55 7.03 -10.79
C ILE A 74 -33.98 7.51 -12.13
N THR A 75 -34.86 7.94 -13.04
CA THR A 75 -34.53 8.56 -14.34
C THR A 75 -34.09 10.03 -14.18
N THR A 76 -33.25 10.34 -13.22
CA THR A 76 -32.62 11.65 -13.12
C THR A 76 -31.15 11.50 -13.53
N TYR A 77 -30.91 11.69 -14.80
CA TYR A 77 -29.55 11.76 -15.33
C TYR A 77 -28.87 13.04 -14.81
N ASP A 78 -27.60 12.93 -14.46
CA ASP A 78 -26.74 14.10 -14.34
C ASP A 78 -26.71 14.85 -15.67
N LYS A 79 -26.47 16.16 -15.65
CA LYS A 79 -26.37 16.94 -16.87
C LYS A 79 -25.27 16.38 -17.77
N LEU A 80 -25.60 16.09 -18.99
CA LEU A 80 -24.68 15.59 -20.01
C LEU A 80 -24.54 16.61 -21.14
N ASP A 81 -23.29 16.79 -21.59
CA ASP A 81 -22.94 17.49 -22.82
C ASP A 81 -22.38 16.46 -23.80
N VAL A 82 -23.20 16.02 -24.74
CA VAL A 82 -22.89 14.92 -25.66
C VAL A 82 -22.61 15.46 -27.06
N VAL A 83 -21.46 15.13 -27.65
CA VAL A 83 -21.17 15.42 -29.07
C VAL A 83 -21.19 14.12 -29.86
N LEU A 84 -22.14 14.04 -30.78
CA LEU A 84 -22.26 12.95 -31.72
C LEU A 84 -21.45 13.27 -32.98
N VAL A 85 -20.45 12.48 -33.31
CA VAL A 85 -19.61 12.59 -34.48
C VAL A 85 -20.00 11.45 -35.44
N LEU A 86 -20.83 11.78 -36.43
CA LEU A 86 -21.56 10.81 -37.21
C LEU A 86 -21.04 10.76 -38.66
N ASP A 87 -20.56 9.59 -39.05
CA ASP A 87 -20.12 9.32 -40.40
C ASP A 87 -21.32 9.29 -41.39
N SER A 88 -21.16 10.00 -42.47
CA SER A 88 -22.04 9.95 -43.64
C SER A 88 -21.23 9.83 -44.93
N SER A 89 -20.10 9.09 -44.89
CA SER A 89 -19.32 8.70 -46.07
C SER A 89 -20.13 7.82 -47.04
N GLY A 90 -19.60 7.57 -48.22
CA GLY A 90 -20.29 6.81 -49.27
C GLY A 90 -20.69 5.41 -48.83
N SER A 91 -19.83 4.71 -48.06
CA SER A 91 -20.08 3.36 -47.52
C SER A 91 -21.28 3.28 -46.58
N MET A 92 -21.62 4.39 -45.89
CA MET A 92 -22.82 4.49 -45.05
C MET A 92 -24.13 4.40 -45.86
N GLY A 93 -24.09 4.60 -47.20
CA GLY A 93 -25.23 4.39 -48.10
C GLY A 93 -25.58 2.92 -48.30
N ASP A 94 -24.66 2.00 -48.04
CA ASP A 94 -24.83 0.58 -48.27
C ASP A 94 -25.63 -0.08 -47.12
N ASN A 95 -26.38 -1.13 -47.43
CA ASN A 95 -27.06 -1.97 -46.45
C ASN A 95 -27.92 -1.21 -45.43
N ASN A 96 -28.50 -0.07 -45.80
CA ASN A 96 -29.30 0.80 -44.91
C ASN A 96 -28.54 1.34 -43.68
N LYS A 97 -27.19 1.34 -43.66
CA LYS A 97 -26.41 1.76 -42.52
C LYS A 97 -26.77 3.19 -42.06
N LEU A 98 -26.83 4.16 -42.99
CA LEU A 98 -27.21 5.54 -42.68
C LEU A 98 -28.64 5.64 -42.11
N THR A 99 -29.58 4.84 -42.62
CA THR A 99 -30.96 4.79 -42.13
C THR A 99 -31.00 4.30 -40.69
N ASN A 100 -30.31 3.18 -40.42
CA ASN A 100 -30.19 2.60 -39.07
C ASN A 100 -29.49 3.56 -38.08
N LEU A 101 -28.40 4.23 -38.52
CA LEU A 101 -27.74 5.27 -37.76
C LEU A 101 -28.69 6.41 -37.39
N LYS A 102 -29.45 6.92 -38.36
CA LYS A 102 -30.40 8.00 -38.07
C LYS A 102 -31.49 7.59 -37.08
N GLU A 103 -31.98 6.36 -37.17
CA GLU A 103 -32.96 5.84 -36.20
C GLU A 103 -32.36 5.73 -34.80
N ALA A 104 -31.22 5.06 -34.66
CA ALA A 104 -30.55 4.89 -33.37
C ALA A 104 -30.16 6.25 -32.73
N ALA A 105 -29.60 7.17 -33.53
CA ALA A 105 -29.25 8.52 -33.05
C ALA A 105 -30.47 9.34 -32.60
N ARG A 106 -31.63 9.20 -33.30
CA ARG A 106 -32.88 9.86 -32.88
C ARG A 106 -33.43 9.25 -31.58
N ASP A 107 -33.34 7.94 -31.44
CA ASP A 107 -33.77 7.24 -30.22
C ASP A 107 -32.89 7.67 -29.01
N LEU A 108 -31.56 7.74 -29.21
CA LEU A 108 -30.63 8.30 -28.25
C LEU A 108 -31.01 9.74 -27.85
N VAL A 109 -31.22 10.61 -28.81
CA VAL A 109 -31.61 12.01 -28.59
C VAL A 109 -32.96 12.12 -27.89
N ASN A 110 -33.91 11.22 -28.20
CA ASN A 110 -35.19 11.16 -27.50
C ASN A 110 -35.02 10.84 -26.00
N THR A 111 -34.16 9.89 -25.70
CA THR A 111 -33.85 9.46 -24.33
C THR A 111 -33.09 10.53 -23.57
N LEU A 112 -31.96 11.01 -24.13
CA LEU A 112 -31.07 11.98 -23.49
C LEU A 112 -31.74 13.33 -23.23
N MET A 113 -32.56 13.82 -24.14
CA MET A 113 -33.11 15.17 -24.11
C MET A 113 -34.60 15.18 -23.68
N ASN A 114 -35.02 14.19 -22.90
CA ASN A 114 -36.43 14.08 -22.52
C ASN A 114 -36.85 15.13 -21.49
N ASP A 115 -35.98 15.41 -20.56
CA ASP A 115 -36.22 16.39 -19.46
C ASP A 115 -35.71 17.82 -19.78
N GLY A 116 -34.98 17.98 -20.88
CA GLY A 116 -34.43 19.29 -21.30
C GLY A 116 -33.17 19.71 -20.54
N THR A 117 -32.58 18.84 -19.71
CA THR A 117 -31.37 19.13 -18.92
C THR A 117 -30.10 18.87 -19.71
N ASN A 118 -30.09 17.85 -20.57
CA ASN A 118 -28.93 17.44 -21.35
C ASN A 118 -28.79 18.24 -22.65
N GLN A 119 -27.54 18.51 -23.05
CA GLN A 119 -27.23 19.12 -24.34
C GLN A 119 -26.64 18.11 -25.31
N VAL A 120 -27.00 18.25 -26.57
CA VAL A 120 -26.43 17.45 -27.65
C VAL A 120 -25.94 18.37 -28.76
N GLY A 121 -24.70 18.15 -29.19
CA GLY A 121 -24.10 18.70 -30.43
C GLY A 121 -23.90 17.60 -31.44
N VAL A 122 -23.80 17.96 -32.73
CA VAL A 122 -23.63 16.97 -33.82
C VAL A 122 -22.61 17.46 -34.83
N VAL A 123 -21.73 16.56 -35.26
CA VAL A 123 -20.85 16.71 -36.40
C VAL A 123 -21.24 15.65 -37.44
N GLU A 124 -21.62 16.07 -38.65
CA GLU A 124 -21.79 15.20 -39.80
C GLU A 124 -20.55 15.31 -40.69
N PHE A 125 -19.94 14.19 -41.01
CA PHE A 125 -18.73 14.17 -41.83
C PHE A 125 -18.73 13.09 -42.91
N GLY A 126 -17.91 13.30 -43.91
CA GLY A 126 -17.54 12.40 -45.00
C GLY A 126 -16.12 12.76 -45.44
N THR A 127 -15.90 13.11 -46.71
CA THR A 127 -14.61 13.64 -47.21
C THR A 127 -14.15 14.88 -46.41
N ASN A 128 -15.09 15.69 -45.94
CA ASN A 128 -14.91 16.84 -45.04
C ASN A 128 -16.03 16.83 -44.03
N VAL A 129 -15.93 17.71 -43.01
CA VAL A 129 -17.10 18.04 -42.18
C VAL A 129 -18.15 18.71 -43.08
N LYS A 130 -19.30 18.07 -43.18
CA LYS A 130 -20.41 18.57 -44.00
C LYS A 130 -21.22 19.64 -43.27
N ARG A 131 -21.56 19.36 -42.05
CA ARG A 131 -22.34 20.27 -41.19
C ARG A 131 -22.02 20.01 -39.72
N THR A 132 -22.20 21.05 -38.88
CA THR A 132 -22.12 20.98 -37.45
C THR A 132 -23.37 21.58 -36.80
N HIS A 133 -23.68 21.14 -35.60
CA HIS A 133 -24.64 21.78 -34.71
C HIS A 133 -24.02 21.91 -33.33
N GLU A 134 -24.00 23.13 -32.78
CA GLU A 134 -23.50 23.40 -31.45
C GLU A 134 -24.33 22.67 -30.39
N LEU A 135 -23.78 22.55 -29.14
CA LEU A 135 -24.49 22.00 -28.01
C LEU A 135 -25.80 22.77 -27.76
N THR A 136 -26.90 22.04 -27.65
CA THR A 136 -28.24 22.61 -27.43
C THR A 136 -29.15 21.69 -26.67
N THR A 137 -30.06 22.22 -25.87
CA THR A 137 -31.16 21.48 -25.24
C THR A 137 -32.37 21.32 -26.18
N ASN A 138 -32.36 21.92 -27.40
CA ASN A 138 -33.44 21.82 -28.33
C ASN A 138 -33.43 20.50 -29.14
N LYS A 139 -34.09 19.48 -28.60
CA LYS A 139 -34.26 18.16 -29.19
C LYS A 139 -34.70 18.19 -30.67
N ASN A 140 -35.62 19.05 -31.02
CA ASN A 140 -36.17 19.11 -32.39
C ASN A 140 -35.15 19.62 -33.41
N ASN A 141 -34.22 20.49 -32.99
CA ASN A 141 -33.13 20.94 -33.86
C ASN A 141 -32.20 19.81 -34.20
N ILE A 142 -31.79 19.04 -33.21
CA ILE A 142 -30.90 17.89 -33.37
C ILE A 142 -31.58 16.82 -34.26
N LYS A 143 -32.83 16.48 -34.01
CA LYS A 143 -33.57 15.50 -34.83
C LYS A 143 -33.69 15.94 -36.30
N ARG A 144 -33.95 17.22 -36.53
CA ARG A 144 -33.97 17.77 -37.91
C ARG A 144 -32.61 17.72 -38.59
N PHE A 145 -31.53 17.95 -37.83
CA PHE A 145 -30.17 17.83 -38.32
C PHE A 145 -29.88 16.40 -38.78
N ILE A 146 -30.11 15.40 -37.90
CA ILE A 146 -29.90 13.97 -38.15
C ILE A 146 -30.71 13.51 -39.38
N ASN A 147 -31.97 13.90 -39.48
CA ASN A 147 -32.82 13.51 -40.61
C ASN A 147 -32.30 13.95 -41.99
N ARG A 148 -31.56 15.08 -42.07
CA ARG A 148 -31.03 15.66 -43.30
C ARG A 148 -29.67 15.12 -43.71
N MET A 149 -29.06 14.20 -42.93
CA MET A 149 -27.79 13.57 -43.30
C MET A 149 -27.91 12.79 -44.62
N SER A 150 -26.87 12.80 -45.44
CA SER A 150 -26.81 12.07 -46.70
C SER A 150 -25.46 11.43 -46.92
N ALA A 151 -25.44 10.18 -47.40
CA ALA A 151 -24.21 9.43 -47.63
C ALA A 151 -23.54 9.86 -48.91
N ASP A 152 -22.30 10.34 -48.83
CA ASP A 152 -21.40 10.57 -49.98
C ASP A 152 -19.93 10.75 -49.53
N GLY A 153 -19.01 10.56 -50.46
CA GLY A 153 -17.58 10.83 -50.30
C GLY A 153 -16.82 9.82 -49.47
N GLY A 154 -15.61 10.18 -49.04
CA GLY A 154 -14.74 9.36 -48.17
C GLY A 154 -14.85 9.74 -46.70
N THR A 155 -13.84 9.38 -45.87
CA THR A 155 -13.92 9.39 -44.40
C THR A 155 -12.80 10.22 -43.79
N ASN A 156 -13.10 11.41 -43.24
CA ASN A 156 -12.15 12.33 -42.61
C ASN A 156 -12.42 12.46 -41.12
N VAL A 157 -12.00 11.45 -40.37
CA VAL A 157 -12.17 11.41 -38.89
C VAL A 157 -11.41 12.55 -38.21
N GLN A 158 -10.22 12.92 -38.68
CA GLN A 158 -9.41 13.99 -38.12
C GLN A 158 -10.18 15.32 -38.07
N GLN A 159 -10.77 15.74 -39.19
CA GLN A 159 -11.51 17.00 -39.24
C GLN A 159 -12.79 16.95 -38.41
N ALA A 160 -13.44 15.79 -38.35
CA ALA A 160 -14.63 15.57 -37.53
C ALA A 160 -14.33 15.71 -36.04
N VAL A 161 -13.23 15.11 -35.55
CA VAL A 161 -12.77 15.23 -34.17
C VAL A 161 -12.38 16.68 -33.82
N ALA A 162 -11.69 17.38 -34.73
CA ALA A 162 -11.36 18.80 -34.55
C ALA A 162 -12.64 19.66 -34.35
N SER A 163 -13.70 19.36 -35.13
CA SER A 163 -14.98 20.06 -34.99
C SER A 163 -15.69 19.71 -33.67
N ALA A 164 -15.64 18.46 -33.24
CA ALA A 164 -16.17 18.04 -31.92
C ALA A 164 -15.47 18.75 -30.78
N ASN A 165 -14.13 18.85 -30.82
CA ASN A 165 -13.35 19.61 -29.85
C ASN A 165 -13.80 21.08 -29.79
N THR A 166 -14.01 21.72 -30.93
CA THR A 166 -14.51 23.10 -31.02
C THR A 166 -15.89 23.26 -30.37
N ILE A 167 -16.82 22.35 -30.68
CA ILE A 167 -18.18 22.35 -30.10
C ILE A 167 -18.10 22.24 -28.56
N LEU A 168 -17.29 21.32 -28.03
CA LEU A 168 -17.11 21.20 -26.58
C LEU A 168 -16.50 22.47 -25.97
N GLN A 169 -15.43 23.01 -26.58
CA GLN A 169 -14.79 24.22 -26.03
C GLN A 169 -15.73 25.44 -26.00
N ASN A 170 -16.67 25.54 -26.95
CA ASN A 170 -17.59 26.65 -27.05
C ASN A 170 -18.82 26.53 -26.15
N GLY A 171 -19.29 25.32 -25.87
CA GLY A 171 -20.61 25.11 -25.29
C GLY A 171 -20.70 24.20 -24.07
N LYS A 172 -19.59 23.56 -23.64
CA LYS A 172 -19.61 22.67 -22.48
C LYS A 172 -19.91 23.42 -21.18
N ARG A 173 -20.66 22.79 -20.32
CA ARG A 173 -20.97 23.28 -18.99
C ARG A 173 -20.02 22.66 -17.96
N ASP A 174 -19.66 23.41 -16.92
CA ASP A 174 -18.77 22.93 -15.88
C ASP A 174 -19.43 21.88 -14.97
N ASP A 175 -20.77 21.91 -14.88
CA ASP A 175 -21.60 21.00 -14.10
C ASP A 175 -22.18 19.83 -14.92
N ALA A 176 -21.62 19.54 -16.11
CA ALA A 176 -22.05 18.47 -16.98
C ALA A 176 -20.90 17.51 -17.33
N GLN A 177 -21.22 16.21 -17.39
CA GLN A 177 -20.30 15.22 -17.96
C GLN A 177 -20.22 15.40 -19.45
N GLN A 178 -19.00 15.53 -19.99
CA GLN A 178 -18.76 15.60 -21.41
C GLN A 178 -18.60 14.19 -21.99
N ILE A 179 -19.27 13.94 -23.10
CA ILE A 179 -19.22 12.66 -23.83
C ILE A 179 -19.03 12.94 -25.32
N VAL A 180 -18.09 12.24 -25.93
CA VAL A 180 -17.90 12.24 -27.39
C VAL A 180 -18.13 10.84 -27.92
N ILE A 181 -19.07 10.70 -28.87
CA ILE A 181 -19.36 9.42 -29.52
C ILE A 181 -19.01 9.57 -31.00
N ILE A 182 -17.97 8.85 -31.43
CA ILE A 182 -17.51 8.81 -32.82
C ILE A 182 -18.02 7.53 -33.45
N LEU A 183 -18.83 7.66 -34.49
CA LEU A 183 -19.35 6.53 -35.22
C LEU A 183 -18.91 6.60 -36.67
N THR A 184 -18.33 5.50 -37.18
CA THR A 184 -17.93 5.30 -38.56
C THR A 184 -18.14 3.84 -38.97
N ASP A 185 -18.27 3.56 -40.27
CA ASP A 185 -18.39 2.21 -40.79
C ASP A 185 -17.14 1.74 -41.58
N GLY A 186 -16.06 2.56 -41.53
CA GLY A 186 -14.83 2.26 -42.25
C GLY A 186 -13.60 2.99 -41.72
N ILE A 187 -12.49 2.75 -42.39
CA ILE A 187 -11.19 3.35 -42.06
C ILE A 187 -11.14 4.83 -42.41
N PRO A 188 -10.33 5.68 -41.70
CA PRO A 188 -10.01 7.03 -42.15
C PRO A 188 -9.30 7.01 -43.52
N THR A 189 -9.79 7.78 -44.48
CA THR A 189 -9.24 7.85 -45.82
C THR A 189 -8.74 9.23 -46.25
N PHE A 190 -9.11 10.25 -45.46
CA PHE A 190 -8.68 11.65 -45.64
C PHE A 190 -8.32 12.30 -44.29
N PHE A 191 -7.47 13.33 -44.38
CA PHE A 191 -7.15 14.24 -43.31
C PHE A 191 -6.74 15.62 -43.84
N ASN A 192 -6.68 16.62 -42.96
CA ASN A 192 -6.24 17.97 -43.30
C ASN A 192 -4.89 18.25 -42.62
N TYR A 193 -3.94 18.79 -43.41
CA TYR A 193 -2.66 19.25 -42.92
C TYR A 193 -2.34 20.63 -43.50
N ASN A 194 -2.02 21.62 -42.62
CA ASN A 194 -1.77 23.01 -43.04
C ASN A 194 -2.84 23.59 -43.96
N GLY A 195 -4.11 23.31 -43.67
CA GLY A 195 -5.26 23.83 -44.42
C GLY A 195 -5.54 23.09 -45.76
N GLN A 196 -4.73 22.10 -46.15
CA GLN A 196 -4.94 21.28 -47.33
C GLN A 196 -5.40 19.87 -46.94
N ARG A 197 -6.27 19.28 -47.78
CA ARG A 197 -6.73 17.91 -47.62
C ARG A 197 -5.78 16.94 -48.31
N TYR A 198 -5.48 15.84 -47.64
CA TYR A 198 -4.66 14.73 -48.08
C TYR A 198 -5.40 13.40 -47.88
N GLY A 199 -4.98 12.38 -48.62
CA GLY A 199 -5.53 11.03 -48.54
C GLY A 199 -5.94 10.50 -49.91
N THR A 200 -6.22 9.20 -50.01
CA THR A 200 -6.56 8.51 -51.27
C THR A 200 -8.07 8.43 -51.51
N GLY A 201 -8.85 8.55 -50.42
CA GLY A 201 -10.31 8.36 -50.42
C GLY A 201 -10.76 6.91 -50.29
N SER A 202 -9.81 5.96 -50.25
CA SER A 202 -10.12 4.52 -50.17
C SER A 202 -9.24 3.74 -49.22
N THR A 203 -8.08 4.27 -48.80
CA THR A 203 -7.11 3.58 -47.92
C THR A 203 -6.56 4.49 -46.85
N ASP A 204 -6.00 3.89 -45.79
CA ASP A 204 -5.21 4.57 -44.72
C ASP A 204 -3.70 4.59 -45.07
N ASP A 205 -3.36 4.73 -46.33
CA ASP A 205 -1.96 4.76 -46.73
C ASP A 205 -1.27 6.08 -46.39
N SER A 206 0.04 6.01 -46.14
CA SER A 206 0.87 7.19 -45.94
C SER A 206 0.94 8.05 -47.17
N VAL A 207 0.65 9.34 -47.02
CA VAL A 207 0.76 10.33 -48.10
C VAL A 207 1.79 11.40 -47.74
N CYS A 208 2.45 11.94 -48.78
CA CYS A 208 3.43 13.01 -48.59
C CYS A 208 2.74 14.34 -48.30
N VAL A 209 2.94 14.90 -47.11
CA VAL A 209 2.38 16.19 -46.70
C VAL A 209 3.37 17.36 -46.78
N GLU A 210 4.66 17.07 -46.78
CA GLU A 210 5.72 18.07 -47.02
C GLU A 210 6.75 17.54 -47.99
N ARG A 211 7.17 18.37 -48.95
CA ARG A 211 8.21 18.05 -49.92
C ARG A 211 9.45 18.86 -49.65
N GLY A 212 10.58 18.19 -49.46
CA GLY A 212 11.90 18.80 -49.42
C GLY A 212 12.62 18.72 -50.76
N TRP A 213 13.86 19.22 -50.79
CA TRP A 213 14.68 19.23 -52.03
C TRP A 213 14.99 17.82 -52.58
N MET A 214 15.06 16.81 -51.72
CA MET A 214 15.35 15.42 -52.11
C MET A 214 14.11 14.53 -52.19
N GLY A 215 12.89 15.07 -52.21
CA GLY A 215 11.64 14.31 -52.26
C GLY A 215 10.69 14.57 -51.11
N CYS A 216 9.96 13.55 -50.70
CA CYS A 216 9.06 13.68 -49.55
C CYS A 216 9.83 13.78 -48.21
N SER A 217 9.67 14.88 -47.51
CA SER A 217 10.29 15.12 -46.20
C SER A 217 9.42 14.72 -45.01
N LYS A 218 8.09 14.66 -45.22
CA LYS A 218 7.13 14.19 -44.22
C LYS A 218 5.99 13.42 -44.82
N GLN A 219 5.78 12.24 -44.29
CA GLN A 219 4.63 11.40 -44.63
C GLN A 219 3.69 11.31 -43.42
N MET A 220 2.42 11.10 -43.64
CA MET A 220 1.41 10.93 -42.59
C MET A 220 0.27 10.06 -43.10
N LYS A 221 -0.29 9.23 -42.21
CA LYS A 221 -1.51 8.46 -42.44
C LYS A 221 -2.75 9.21 -41.99
N PRO A 222 -3.91 8.99 -42.60
CA PRO A 222 -5.19 9.49 -42.11
C PRO A 222 -5.46 9.09 -40.63
N SER A 223 -5.16 7.86 -40.25
CA SER A 223 -5.31 7.36 -38.89
C SER A 223 -4.39 8.08 -37.87
N GLU A 224 -3.13 8.35 -38.26
CA GLU A 224 -2.17 9.10 -37.40
C GLU A 224 -2.63 10.56 -37.17
N ALA A 225 -3.17 11.18 -38.21
CA ALA A 225 -3.75 12.51 -38.12
C ALA A 225 -5.00 12.53 -37.24
N ALA A 226 -5.87 11.53 -37.38
CA ALA A 226 -7.06 11.36 -36.53
C ALA A 226 -6.69 11.15 -35.06
N LYS A 227 -5.69 10.28 -34.78
CA LYS A 227 -5.18 10.05 -33.43
C LYS A 227 -4.63 11.34 -32.81
N THR A 228 -3.79 12.05 -33.55
CA THR A 228 -3.20 13.32 -33.07
C THR A 228 -4.29 14.32 -32.68
N GLU A 229 -5.37 14.42 -33.47
CA GLU A 229 -6.47 15.33 -33.19
C GLU A 229 -7.33 14.87 -32.01
N LEU A 230 -7.54 13.54 -31.86
CA LEU A 230 -8.23 12.98 -30.73
C LEU A 230 -7.44 13.18 -29.41
N ASP A 231 -6.11 13.03 -29.45
CA ASP A 231 -5.24 13.29 -28.30
C ASP A 231 -5.32 14.78 -27.89
N LYS A 232 -5.46 15.72 -28.85
CA LYS A 232 -5.73 17.15 -28.54
C LYS A 232 -7.10 17.35 -27.89
N LEU A 233 -8.15 16.70 -28.42
CA LEU A 233 -9.49 16.77 -27.84
C LEU A 233 -9.46 16.30 -26.38
N LYS A 234 -8.81 15.15 -26.12
CA LYS A 234 -8.63 14.59 -24.78
C LYS A 234 -7.85 15.52 -23.85
N SER A 235 -6.77 16.14 -24.36
CA SER A 235 -5.97 17.12 -23.58
C SER A 235 -6.77 18.35 -23.20
N ASN A 236 -7.62 18.84 -24.09
CA ASN A 236 -8.44 20.03 -23.89
C ASN A 236 -9.68 19.76 -23.00
N ASN A 237 -10.11 18.50 -22.93
CA ASN A 237 -11.29 18.05 -22.21
C ASN A 237 -10.93 16.81 -21.37
N LYS A 238 -10.15 17.02 -20.32
CA LYS A 238 -9.51 15.95 -19.52
C LYS A 238 -10.49 15.00 -18.84
N THR A 239 -11.75 15.42 -18.67
CA THR A 239 -12.81 14.64 -18.03
C THR A 239 -13.80 14.05 -19.03
N ALA A 240 -13.63 14.32 -20.34
CA ALA A 240 -14.54 13.83 -21.36
C ALA A 240 -14.34 12.33 -21.61
N ASP A 241 -15.44 11.58 -21.57
CA ASP A 241 -15.47 10.19 -22.03
C ASP A 241 -15.51 10.16 -23.55
N VAL A 242 -14.78 9.24 -24.15
CA VAL A 242 -14.68 9.11 -25.60
C VAL A 242 -14.99 7.68 -26.03
N TYR A 243 -16.05 7.55 -26.78
CA TYR A 243 -16.49 6.27 -27.34
C TYR A 243 -16.32 6.27 -28.87
N THR A 244 -15.77 5.19 -29.37
CA THR A 244 -15.76 4.93 -30.82
C THR A 244 -16.62 3.72 -31.14
N ILE A 245 -17.40 3.79 -32.20
CA ILE A 245 -18.27 2.71 -32.67
C ILE A 245 -17.97 2.43 -34.13
N VAL A 246 -17.56 1.19 -34.42
CA VAL A 246 -17.52 0.68 -35.80
C VAL A 246 -18.88 0.11 -36.16
N PHE A 247 -19.49 0.61 -37.22
CA PHE A 247 -20.80 0.14 -37.68
C PHE A 247 -20.68 -0.79 -38.87
N GLY A 248 -20.59 -2.07 -38.60
CA GLY A 248 -20.41 -3.11 -39.62
C GLY A 248 -19.38 -4.16 -39.18
N ASN A 249 -18.92 -4.96 -40.16
CA ASN A 249 -17.95 -6.03 -39.89
C ASN A 249 -16.60 -5.76 -40.58
N ASP A 250 -16.10 -4.54 -40.49
CA ASP A 250 -14.81 -4.16 -41.04
C ASP A 250 -13.73 -4.31 -39.94
N GLU A 251 -12.92 -5.37 -40.04
CA GLU A 251 -11.87 -5.65 -39.04
C GLU A 251 -10.75 -4.60 -39.08
N ASP A 252 -10.38 -4.11 -40.28
CA ASP A 252 -9.37 -3.07 -40.42
C ASP A 252 -9.81 -1.77 -39.72
N ALA A 253 -11.11 -1.43 -39.86
CA ALA A 253 -11.68 -0.28 -39.16
C ALA A 253 -11.65 -0.44 -37.64
N LYS A 254 -11.92 -1.64 -37.13
CA LYS A 254 -11.84 -1.94 -35.69
C LYS A 254 -10.43 -1.75 -35.15
N ASP A 255 -9.43 -2.33 -35.82
CA ASP A 255 -8.02 -2.27 -35.39
C ASP A 255 -7.48 -0.84 -35.48
N ILE A 256 -7.83 -0.11 -36.54
CA ILE A 256 -7.41 1.29 -36.70
C ILE A 256 -8.06 2.19 -35.64
N LEU A 257 -9.37 2.05 -35.39
CA LEU A 257 -10.04 2.84 -34.38
C LEU A 257 -9.55 2.54 -32.96
N ALA A 258 -9.24 1.29 -32.64
CA ALA A 258 -8.60 0.92 -31.36
C ALA A 258 -7.21 1.58 -31.21
N THR A 259 -6.47 1.75 -32.30
CA THR A 259 -5.20 2.49 -32.32
C THR A 259 -5.40 3.99 -32.16
N ILE A 260 -6.45 4.56 -32.74
CA ILE A 260 -6.80 5.99 -32.63
C ILE A 260 -7.30 6.31 -31.24
N ASN A 261 -8.13 5.45 -30.65
CA ASN A 261 -8.72 5.58 -29.33
C ASN A 261 -8.33 4.40 -28.43
N PRO A 262 -7.07 4.29 -27.97
CA PRO A 262 -6.69 3.23 -27.02
C PRO A 262 -7.58 3.26 -25.80
N GLU A 263 -8.05 2.08 -25.37
CA GLU A 263 -8.95 1.95 -24.22
C GLU A 263 -8.29 2.43 -22.94
N GLN A 264 -9.07 3.11 -22.12
CA GLN A 264 -8.69 3.66 -20.84
C GLN A 264 -9.90 3.68 -19.92
N GLU A 265 -9.69 3.39 -18.66
CA GLU A 265 -10.78 3.39 -17.68
C GLU A 265 -11.13 4.78 -17.13
N LYS A 266 -10.20 5.78 -17.25
CA LYS A 266 -10.41 7.11 -16.63
C LYS A 266 -9.59 8.23 -17.29
N PRO A 267 -10.26 9.21 -17.89
CA PRO A 267 -11.67 9.17 -18.34
C PRO A 267 -11.91 7.94 -19.21
N LEU A 268 -13.18 7.57 -19.40
CA LEU A 268 -13.53 6.33 -20.08
C LEU A 268 -13.34 6.43 -21.57
N TYR A 269 -12.42 5.62 -22.14
CA TYR A 269 -12.22 5.48 -23.57
C TYR A 269 -12.50 4.04 -23.95
N LYS A 270 -13.54 3.82 -24.78
CA LYS A 270 -13.96 2.48 -25.19
C LYS A 270 -14.25 2.40 -26.68
N ASN A 271 -14.08 1.20 -27.20
CA ASN A 271 -14.37 0.89 -28.60
C ASN A 271 -15.47 -0.17 -28.67
N TYR A 272 -16.46 0.07 -29.48
CA TYR A 272 -17.59 -0.83 -29.69
C TYR A 272 -17.71 -1.22 -31.15
N ASN A 273 -18.40 -2.33 -31.41
CA ASN A 273 -18.75 -2.78 -32.73
C ASN A 273 -20.24 -3.11 -32.79
N ALA A 274 -20.97 -2.43 -33.67
CA ALA A 274 -22.39 -2.66 -33.93
C ALA A 274 -22.58 -3.30 -35.31
N LEU A 275 -23.15 -4.49 -35.35
CA LEU A 275 -23.37 -5.22 -36.60
C LEU A 275 -24.72 -4.88 -37.27
N SER A 276 -25.64 -4.34 -36.47
CA SER A 276 -27.00 -3.99 -36.88
C SER A 276 -27.47 -2.67 -36.26
N GLY A 277 -28.59 -2.15 -36.77
CA GLY A 277 -29.23 -0.99 -36.14
C GLY A 277 -29.71 -1.24 -34.72
N GLU A 278 -30.06 -2.47 -34.39
CA GLU A 278 -30.46 -2.86 -33.03
C GLU A 278 -29.27 -2.91 -32.11
N ASP A 279 -28.11 -3.42 -32.58
CA ASP A 279 -26.88 -3.38 -31.79
C ASP A 279 -26.45 -1.93 -31.51
N LEU A 280 -26.58 -1.06 -32.52
CA LEU A 280 -26.25 0.35 -32.37
C LEU A 280 -27.11 1.05 -31.31
N LYS A 281 -28.42 0.73 -31.27
CA LYS A 281 -29.32 1.22 -30.19
C LYS A 281 -28.87 0.75 -28.82
N LYS A 282 -28.52 -0.54 -28.70
CA LYS A 282 -27.98 -1.11 -27.43
C LYS A 282 -26.68 -0.45 -27.04
N MET A 283 -25.74 -0.24 -27.98
CA MET A 283 -24.48 0.45 -27.68
C MET A 283 -24.70 1.86 -27.14
N PHE A 284 -25.57 2.62 -27.78
CA PHE A 284 -25.91 3.96 -27.31
C PHE A 284 -26.53 3.93 -25.91
N GLN A 285 -27.39 2.96 -25.62
CA GLN A 285 -27.97 2.78 -24.30
C GLN A 285 -26.88 2.42 -23.27
N THR A 286 -25.98 1.50 -23.59
CA THR A 286 -24.84 1.11 -22.74
C THR A 286 -23.96 2.31 -22.40
N ILE A 287 -23.62 3.13 -23.42
CA ILE A 287 -22.80 4.35 -23.24
C ILE A 287 -23.47 5.30 -22.23
N ILE A 288 -24.78 5.48 -22.34
CA ILE A 288 -25.52 6.32 -21.38
C ILE A 288 -25.55 5.72 -20.00
N GLU A 289 -25.84 4.42 -19.88
CA GLU A 289 -25.85 3.72 -18.58
C GLU A 289 -24.48 3.79 -17.89
N GLU A 290 -23.39 3.61 -18.65
CA GLU A 290 -22.02 3.79 -18.14
C GLU A 290 -21.76 5.23 -17.70
N SER A 291 -22.22 6.22 -18.47
CA SER A 291 -22.01 7.64 -18.17
C SER A 291 -22.81 8.13 -16.93
N VAL A 292 -24.01 7.59 -16.71
CA VAL A 292 -24.82 7.90 -15.50
C VAL A 292 -24.48 7.03 -14.29
N GLY A 293 -23.65 6.01 -14.48
CA GLY A 293 -23.07 5.23 -13.37
C GLY A 293 -22.03 6.00 -12.57
N ARG A 294 -21.66 7.21 -12.99
CA ARG A 294 -20.67 8.05 -12.31
C ARG A 294 -21.23 8.65 -11.04
N ILE A 295 -20.57 8.40 -9.92
CA ILE A 295 -20.99 8.85 -8.59
C ILE A 295 -20.17 10.05 -8.13
N GLY A 296 -18.86 10.05 -8.38
CA GLY A 296 -17.97 11.14 -7.97
C GLY A 296 -17.16 11.72 -9.14
N ASN A 297 -16.87 13.02 -9.07
CA ASN A 297 -16.05 13.75 -10.04
C ASN A 297 -14.91 14.46 -9.32
N ASN A 298 -13.83 14.79 -10.06
CA ASN A 298 -12.67 15.50 -9.53
C ASN A 298 -12.10 14.88 -8.23
N SER A 299 -12.18 13.55 -8.14
CA SER A 299 -11.86 12.83 -6.92
C SER A 299 -10.36 12.75 -6.71
N VAL A 300 -9.91 13.16 -5.52
CA VAL A 300 -8.52 13.12 -5.10
C VAL A 300 -8.41 12.41 -3.77
N LEU A 301 -7.62 11.33 -3.74
CA LEU A 301 -7.25 10.65 -2.52
C LEU A 301 -5.93 11.21 -2.03
N THR A 302 -5.89 11.65 -0.77
CA THR A 302 -4.69 12.12 -0.09
C THR A 302 -4.44 11.24 1.13
N ASP A 303 -3.22 10.73 1.30
CA ASP A 303 -2.82 9.93 2.45
C ASP A 303 -1.50 10.45 3.00
N ILE A 304 -1.45 10.77 4.30
CA ILE A 304 -0.27 11.30 4.98
C ILE A 304 0.33 10.19 5.84
N ILE A 305 1.44 9.62 5.36
CA ILE A 305 2.22 8.61 6.07
C ILE A 305 3.04 9.29 7.15
N PRO A 306 2.96 8.87 8.42
CA PRO A 306 3.68 9.48 9.52
C PRO A 306 5.19 9.24 9.41
N LYS A 307 5.98 10.08 10.07
CA LYS A 307 7.46 10.04 10.05
C LYS A 307 8.05 8.73 10.56
N GLU A 308 7.30 8.00 11.38
CA GLU A 308 7.64 6.68 11.92
C GLU A 308 7.73 5.60 10.82
N PHE A 309 7.18 5.88 9.64
CA PHE A 309 7.22 4.99 8.50
C PHE A 309 7.86 5.64 7.27
N LYS A 310 8.54 4.82 6.48
CA LYS A 310 9.08 5.20 5.18
C LYS A 310 8.54 4.29 4.10
N LEU A 311 8.16 4.84 2.96
CA LEU A 311 7.81 4.06 1.79
C LEU A 311 8.98 3.20 1.32
N THR A 312 8.71 1.94 0.99
CA THR A 312 9.71 1.10 0.33
C THR A 312 10.01 1.63 -1.09
N ASN A 313 11.22 1.43 -1.57
CA ASN A 313 11.61 1.87 -2.94
C ASN A 313 10.72 1.23 -4.01
N ALA A 314 10.34 -0.05 -3.84
CA ALA A 314 9.43 -0.74 -4.74
C ALA A 314 8.05 -0.06 -4.78
N SER A 315 7.53 0.38 -3.62
CA SER A 315 6.27 1.12 -3.55
C SER A 315 6.38 2.50 -4.17
N LYS A 316 7.48 3.24 -3.94
CA LYS A 316 7.71 4.54 -4.59
C LYS A 316 7.65 4.41 -6.12
N THR A 317 8.35 3.42 -6.69
CA THR A 317 8.34 3.18 -8.14
C THR A 317 6.95 2.85 -8.66
N ARG A 318 6.24 1.91 -8.02
CA ARG A 318 4.90 1.50 -8.43
C ARG A 318 3.89 2.63 -8.35
N LEU A 319 3.87 3.37 -7.25
CA LEU A 319 2.96 4.51 -7.06
C LEU A 319 3.18 5.60 -8.11
N THR A 320 4.44 5.92 -8.42
CA THR A 320 4.78 6.89 -9.47
C THR A 320 4.27 6.42 -10.84
N GLN A 321 4.40 5.12 -11.16
CA GLN A 321 3.87 4.54 -12.40
C GLN A 321 2.34 4.58 -12.47
N GLN A 322 1.66 4.53 -11.32
CA GLN A 322 0.20 4.69 -11.21
C GLN A 322 -0.26 6.16 -11.22
N GLY A 323 0.66 7.11 -11.39
CA GLY A 323 0.34 8.54 -11.40
C GLY A 323 0.09 9.14 -10.01
N VAL A 324 0.56 8.48 -8.95
CA VAL A 324 0.49 9.02 -7.58
C VAL A 324 1.64 10.00 -7.37
N GLU A 325 1.32 11.21 -6.95
CA GLU A 325 2.30 12.20 -6.52
C GLU A 325 2.78 11.85 -5.10
N ILE A 326 4.10 11.82 -4.90
CA ILE A 326 4.74 11.52 -3.62
C ILE A 326 5.50 12.74 -3.16
N ILE A 327 5.15 13.28 -1.99
CA ILE A 327 5.73 14.49 -1.42
C ILE A 327 6.36 14.15 -0.07
N ASP A 328 7.67 14.21 0.01
CA ASP A 328 8.39 14.10 1.29
C ASP A 328 8.35 15.48 1.99
N ASN A 329 7.66 15.57 3.13
CA ASN A 329 7.43 16.81 3.87
C ASN A 329 8.60 17.14 4.82
N VAL A 330 8.72 18.43 5.17
CA VAL A 330 9.81 18.93 6.04
C VAL A 330 9.74 18.36 7.46
N ASP A 331 8.54 18.02 7.94
CA ASP A 331 8.30 17.41 9.26
C ASP A 331 8.61 15.90 9.30
N GLY A 332 9.06 15.32 8.18
CA GLY A 332 9.42 13.92 8.04
C GLY A 332 8.27 13.00 7.63
N THR A 333 7.05 13.52 7.50
CA THR A 333 5.91 12.78 6.95
C THR A 333 6.03 12.65 5.43
N THR A 334 5.28 11.72 4.82
CA THR A 334 5.21 11.58 3.36
C THR A 334 3.74 11.66 2.93
N THR A 335 3.42 12.60 2.04
CA THR A 335 2.08 12.73 1.47
C THR A 335 2.00 12.00 0.14
N LEU A 336 1.01 11.12 0.02
CA LEU A 336 0.58 10.50 -1.23
C LEU A 336 -0.66 11.24 -1.73
N LYS A 337 -0.63 11.67 -3.00
CA LYS A 337 -1.78 12.31 -3.63
C LYS A 337 -2.10 11.60 -4.93
N TRP A 338 -3.24 10.95 -4.98
CA TRP A 338 -3.72 10.22 -6.13
C TRP A 338 -4.95 10.90 -6.73
N ASN A 339 -4.80 11.41 -7.94
CA ASN A 339 -5.92 11.93 -8.69
C ASN A 339 -6.67 10.76 -9.36
N ILE A 340 -7.76 10.34 -8.72
CA ILE A 340 -8.65 9.29 -9.23
C ILE A 340 -9.47 9.84 -10.41
N GLY A 341 -9.81 11.13 -10.40
CA GLY A 341 -10.71 11.75 -11.37
C GLY A 341 -12.15 11.38 -11.08
N ASN A 342 -12.71 10.48 -11.86
CA ASN A 342 -14.10 10.06 -11.72
C ASN A 342 -14.22 8.77 -10.90
N ILE A 343 -15.25 8.67 -10.08
CA ILE A 343 -15.62 7.46 -9.35
C ILE A 343 -16.91 6.92 -9.97
N ASP A 344 -16.80 5.79 -10.67
CA ASP A 344 -17.93 5.13 -11.30
C ASP A 344 -18.48 4.03 -10.39
N ALA A 345 -19.76 3.77 -10.49
CA ALA A 345 -20.44 2.74 -9.69
C ALA A 345 -19.86 1.35 -9.97
N ASP A 346 -19.81 0.50 -8.94
CA ASP A 346 -19.34 -0.88 -8.98
C ASP A 346 -17.86 -1.08 -9.40
N ILE A 347 -17.07 0.01 -9.48
CA ILE A 347 -15.64 -0.06 -9.73
C ILE A 347 -14.88 0.09 -8.41
N ASP A 348 -13.92 -0.81 -8.19
CA ASP A 348 -13.01 -0.77 -7.04
C ASP A 348 -11.74 0.02 -7.40
N TYR A 349 -11.54 1.16 -6.74
CA TYR A 349 -10.33 1.98 -6.87
C TYR A 349 -9.39 1.66 -5.72
N LYS A 350 -8.26 0.99 -6.02
CA LYS A 350 -7.33 0.49 -4.99
C LYS A 350 -5.97 1.17 -5.08
N LEU A 351 -5.55 1.72 -3.95
CA LEU A 351 -4.18 2.17 -3.75
C LEU A 351 -3.51 1.24 -2.73
N SER A 352 -2.41 0.60 -3.12
CA SER A 352 -1.69 -0.31 -2.24
C SER A 352 -0.22 0.05 -2.21
N TYR A 353 0.37 0.08 -1.02
CA TYR A 353 1.79 0.36 -0.84
C TYR A 353 2.34 -0.32 0.40
N GLU A 354 3.66 -0.46 0.44
CA GLU A 354 4.38 -1.00 1.58
C GLU A 354 5.18 0.10 2.25
N VAL A 355 5.10 0.11 3.57
CA VAL A 355 5.93 0.95 4.43
C VAL A 355 6.86 0.10 5.27
N ARG A 356 8.00 0.66 5.62
CA ARG A 356 8.93 0.14 6.60
C ARG A 356 8.97 1.09 7.78
N ALA A 357 8.84 0.55 9.00
CA ALA A 357 9.01 1.34 10.21
C ALA A 357 10.45 1.86 10.32
N ASP A 358 10.60 3.12 10.70
CA ASP A 358 11.88 3.72 11.05
C ASP A 358 12.49 2.98 12.25
N GLU A 359 13.81 2.87 12.28
CA GLU A 359 14.54 2.06 13.26
C GLU A 359 14.37 2.55 14.71
N ASN A 360 14.00 3.82 14.89
CA ASN A 360 13.84 4.44 16.21
C ASN A 360 12.47 4.17 16.86
N TYR A 361 11.56 3.47 16.18
CA TYR A 361 10.20 3.27 16.67
C TYR A 361 9.82 1.79 16.68
N HIS A 362 9.03 1.39 17.69
CA HIS A 362 8.43 0.07 17.81
C HIS A 362 7.12 0.17 18.62
N GLY A 363 6.41 -0.94 18.77
CA GLY A 363 5.10 -0.99 19.43
C GLY A 363 3.94 -0.84 18.45
N SER A 364 2.79 -0.36 18.92
CA SER A 364 1.61 -0.15 18.08
C SER A 364 1.65 1.23 17.44
N MET A 365 1.66 1.30 16.11
CA MET A 365 1.82 2.56 15.38
C MET A 365 0.77 2.72 14.29
N TYR A 366 0.17 3.90 14.17
CA TYR A 366 -0.71 4.23 13.05
C TYR A 366 0.06 4.33 11.74
N THR A 367 -0.56 3.84 10.67
CA THR A 367 0.03 3.88 9.32
C THR A 367 -0.28 5.16 8.56
N ASN A 368 -1.10 6.05 9.14
CA ASN A 368 -1.38 7.39 8.60
C ASN A 368 -1.66 8.39 9.71
N GLU A 369 -1.27 9.63 9.50
CA GLU A 369 -1.73 10.76 10.31
C GLU A 369 -3.13 11.20 9.90
N ASN A 370 -3.37 11.25 8.61
CA ASN A 370 -4.66 11.54 8.01
C ASN A 370 -4.74 10.91 6.62
N ALA A 371 -5.93 10.42 6.25
CA ALA A 371 -6.21 9.99 4.88
C ALA A 371 -7.61 10.44 4.51
N THR A 372 -7.75 11.11 3.36
CA THR A 372 -9.01 11.68 2.90
C THR A 372 -9.26 11.42 1.43
N LEU A 373 -10.52 11.32 1.07
CA LEU A 373 -11.00 11.39 -0.29
C LEU A 373 -11.82 12.68 -0.43
N THR A 374 -11.39 13.60 -1.29
CA THR A 374 -12.19 14.73 -1.71
C THR A 374 -12.82 14.42 -3.06
N THR A 375 -14.09 14.70 -3.25
CA THR A 375 -14.82 14.44 -4.49
C THR A 375 -16.05 15.33 -4.59
N THR A 376 -16.49 15.60 -5.82
CA THR A 376 -17.75 16.28 -6.07
C THR A 376 -18.77 15.25 -6.53
N VAL A 377 -19.93 15.19 -5.88
CA VAL A 377 -21.07 14.35 -6.27
C VAL A 377 -22.18 15.20 -6.88
N SER A 378 -23.13 14.54 -7.56
CA SER A 378 -24.29 15.20 -8.12
C SER A 378 -25.16 15.86 -7.05
N GLU A 379 -25.76 17.03 -7.35
CA GLU A 379 -26.77 17.66 -6.52
C GLU A 379 -27.99 16.75 -6.27
N ASN A 380 -28.23 15.80 -7.17
CA ASN A 380 -29.31 14.82 -7.07
C ASN A 380 -28.85 13.48 -6.42
N ASN A 381 -27.65 13.43 -5.84
CA ASN A 381 -27.21 12.25 -5.13
C ASN A 381 -28.12 11.99 -3.91
N PRO A 382 -28.80 10.84 -3.83
CA PRO A 382 -29.77 10.59 -2.76
C PRO A 382 -29.13 10.36 -1.39
N TYR A 383 -27.83 10.11 -1.33
CA TYR A 383 -27.11 9.78 -0.10
C TYR A 383 -26.46 10.97 0.57
N TYR A 384 -26.03 12.00 -0.21
CA TYR A 384 -25.28 13.14 0.31
C TYR A 384 -26.09 14.44 0.15
N GLU A 385 -26.10 15.24 1.21
CA GLU A 385 -26.74 16.57 1.20
C GLU A 385 -25.85 17.67 0.57
N SER A 386 -24.53 17.42 0.51
CA SER A 386 -23.55 18.34 -0.04
C SER A 386 -22.94 17.78 -1.32
N THR A 387 -22.70 18.62 -2.30
CA THR A 387 -22.03 18.25 -3.55
C THR A 387 -20.52 18.05 -3.38
N ASP A 388 -19.88 18.87 -2.55
CA ASP A 388 -18.44 18.75 -2.27
C ASP A 388 -18.24 17.94 -1.00
N LEU A 389 -17.61 16.77 -1.15
CA LEU A 389 -17.41 15.82 -0.08
C LEU A 389 -15.94 15.72 0.31
N THR A 390 -15.73 15.58 1.62
CA THR A 390 -14.45 15.12 2.18
C THR A 390 -14.73 13.92 3.07
N LEU A 391 -14.38 12.74 2.61
CA LEU A 391 -14.51 11.49 3.35
C LEU A 391 -13.17 11.16 4.00
N THR A 392 -13.19 10.79 5.29
CA THR A 392 -11.98 10.46 6.04
C THR A 392 -11.88 8.96 6.25
N PHE A 393 -10.72 8.39 5.90
CA PHE A 393 -10.41 6.97 6.11
C PHE A 393 -10.06 6.69 7.58
N ASP A 394 -10.26 5.45 7.98
CA ASP A 394 -9.80 4.97 9.27
C ASP A 394 -8.26 5.05 9.41
N LYS A 395 -7.79 5.06 10.66
CA LYS A 395 -6.37 5.03 11.02
C LYS A 395 -5.99 3.62 11.52
N PRO A 396 -5.68 2.67 10.63
CA PRO A 396 -5.24 1.36 11.07
C PRO A 396 -3.85 1.44 11.70
N ALA A 397 -3.69 0.75 12.81
CA ALA A 397 -2.40 0.57 13.46
C ALA A 397 -1.79 -0.80 13.10
N VAL A 398 -0.47 -0.89 13.15
CA VAL A 398 0.28 -2.13 13.04
C VAL A 398 1.26 -2.26 14.20
N GLU A 399 1.52 -3.49 14.57
CA GLU A 399 2.43 -3.85 15.65
C GLU A 399 3.84 -4.07 15.08
N ILE A 400 4.78 -3.26 15.49
CA ILE A 400 6.16 -3.27 15.01
C ILE A 400 7.09 -3.72 16.13
N PRO A 401 7.90 -4.77 15.93
CA PRO A 401 8.85 -5.25 16.93
C PRO A 401 10.03 -4.29 17.12
N ALA A 402 10.62 -4.32 18.30
CA ALA A 402 11.91 -3.70 18.58
C ALA A 402 13.04 -4.31 17.74
N ILE A 403 14.18 -3.66 17.67
CA ILE A 403 15.39 -4.16 17.03
C ILE A 403 16.46 -4.32 18.09
N THR A 404 16.94 -5.54 18.25
CA THR A 404 18.06 -5.87 19.13
C THR A 404 19.36 -6.08 18.34
N LYS A 405 20.50 -5.90 19.01
CA LYS A 405 21.83 -6.12 18.46
C LYS A 405 22.64 -7.04 19.36
N ASN A 406 23.55 -7.77 18.76
CA ASN A 406 24.42 -8.66 19.50
C ASN A 406 25.34 -7.89 20.45
N ASP A 407 25.53 -8.44 21.66
CA ASP A 407 26.39 -7.94 22.70
C ASP A 407 27.68 -8.75 22.76
N HIS A 408 28.79 -8.08 22.71
CA HIS A 408 30.11 -8.70 22.75
C HIS A 408 30.96 -8.09 23.87
N TYR A 409 31.69 -8.94 24.58
CA TYR A 409 32.66 -8.51 25.56
C TYR A 409 33.72 -7.54 24.97
N ASN A 410 33.98 -7.64 23.66
CA ASN A 410 34.96 -6.80 22.97
C ASN A 410 34.53 -5.34 22.78
N HIS A 411 33.22 -5.04 22.89
CA HIS A 411 32.75 -3.67 22.65
C HIS A 411 32.98 -2.71 23.82
N ASN A 412 32.97 -3.21 25.06
CA ASN A 412 33.14 -2.38 26.23
C ASN A 412 33.90 -3.08 27.38
N GLU A 413 34.51 -4.25 27.14
CA GLU A 413 35.17 -5.07 28.16
C GLU A 413 34.28 -5.45 29.38
N SER A 414 32.96 -5.18 29.27
CA SER A 414 32.02 -5.25 30.38
C SER A 414 31.61 -6.67 30.79
N TYR A 415 31.82 -7.64 29.86
CA TYR A 415 31.39 -9.02 30.08
C TYR A 415 32.57 -9.99 30.17
N ILE A 416 33.67 -9.52 30.69
CA ILE A 416 34.84 -10.34 30.98
C ILE A 416 34.83 -10.72 32.48
N GLY A 417 35.00 -11.97 32.76
CA GLY A 417 35.12 -12.49 34.11
C GLY A 417 36.06 -13.66 34.22
N TYR A 418 36.16 -14.19 35.42
CA TYR A 418 37.00 -15.34 35.69
C TYR A 418 36.14 -16.56 36.04
N SER A 419 36.70 -17.76 35.76
CA SER A 419 36.10 -19.02 36.22
C SER A 419 35.81 -18.97 37.72
N GLU A 420 34.68 -19.55 38.12
CA GLU A 420 34.22 -19.56 39.52
C GLU A 420 33.93 -18.17 40.13
N SER A 421 33.74 -17.15 39.32
CA SER A 421 33.40 -15.79 39.78
C SER A 421 32.08 -15.33 39.18
N THR A 422 31.48 -14.32 39.82
CA THR A 422 30.30 -13.66 39.29
C THR A 422 30.71 -12.56 38.31
N ILE A 423 30.17 -12.63 37.10
CA ILE A 423 30.27 -11.58 36.11
C ILE A 423 29.00 -10.74 36.22
N ASN A 424 29.15 -9.46 36.50
CA ASN A 424 28.04 -8.52 36.48
C ASN A 424 28.07 -7.75 35.17
N GLY A 425 27.06 -7.98 34.34
CA GLY A 425 26.92 -7.30 33.05
C GLY A 425 26.18 -5.98 33.17
N THR A 426 26.61 -4.99 32.41
CA THR A 426 25.79 -3.82 32.14
C THR A 426 24.56 -4.21 31.32
N SER A 427 23.60 -3.31 31.19
CA SER A 427 22.39 -3.62 30.41
C SER A 427 22.71 -4.03 28.96
N ILE A 428 22.20 -5.19 28.56
CA ILE A 428 22.28 -5.69 27.17
C ILE A 428 21.51 -4.81 26.20
N LEU A 429 20.64 -3.90 26.70
CA LEU A 429 19.88 -2.96 25.87
C LEU A 429 20.68 -1.72 25.47
N ASN A 430 21.91 -1.54 25.97
CA ASN A 430 22.71 -0.33 25.74
C ASN A 430 23.12 -0.10 24.29
N ASN A 431 23.26 -1.15 23.50
CA ASN A 431 23.63 -1.08 22.08
C ASN A 431 22.41 -1.30 21.15
N ASP A 432 21.25 -1.60 21.69
CA ASP A 432 20.02 -1.75 20.93
C ASP A 432 19.60 -0.40 20.35
N LEU A 433 18.88 -0.42 19.23
CA LEU A 433 18.50 0.82 18.53
C LEU A 433 17.54 1.69 19.33
N ASN A 434 16.87 1.11 20.30
CA ASN A 434 15.90 1.80 21.17
C ASN A 434 16.41 1.76 22.61
N LYS A 435 17.37 2.62 22.94
CA LYS A 435 18.02 2.64 24.27
C LYS A 435 17.04 2.78 25.44
N ASN A 436 15.94 3.51 25.23
CA ASN A 436 14.85 3.66 26.18
C ASN A 436 13.61 3.03 25.56
N ILE A 437 13.51 1.72 25.64
CA ILE A 437 12.43 0.94 25.05
C ILE A 437 11.06 1.50 25.47
N LEU A 438 10.87 1.80 26.76
CA LEU A 438 9.64 2.37 27.30
C LEU A 438 9.35 3.80 26.80
N GLU A 439 10.37 4.61 26.51
CA GLU A 439 10.22 5.98 26.00
C GLU A 439 9.95 6.00 24.48
N ASN A 440 10.37 4.96 23.76
CA ASN A 440 10.22 4.86 22.30
C ASN A 440 8.98 4.08 21.86
N ILE A 441 8.15 3.61 22.80
CA ILE A 441 6.89 2.98 22.47
C ILE A 441 5.94 4.03 21.92
N HIS A 442 5.54 3.85 20.68
CA HIS A 442 4.56 4.70 20.01
C HIS A 442 3.21 3.99 19.94
N THR A 443 2.31 4.39 20.83
CA THR A 443 0.91 3.92 20.78
C THR A 443 0.08 4.97 20.06
N GLY A 444 -0.41 4.65 18.89
CA GLY A 444 -1.26 5.55 18.12
C GLY A 444 -2.63 5.83 18.76
N ASN A 445 -2.98 5.17 19.85
CA ASN A 445 -4.26 5.28 20.53
C ASN A 445 -4.05 5.41 22.03
N THR A 446 -4.67 6.41 22.67
CA THR A 446 -4.61 6.65 24.12
C THR A 446 -5.20 5.51 24.96
N GLN A 447 -5.93 4.56 24.37
CA GLN A 447 -6.46 3.36 25.03
C GLN A 447 -5.58 2.11 24.83
N THR A 448 -4.46 2.24 24.12
CA THR A 448 -3.50 1.17 23.87
C THR A 448 -2.24 1.44 24.69
N THR A 449 -1.83 0.49 25.50
CA THR A 449 -0.54 0.51 26.19
C THR A 449 0.38 -0.56 25.62
N ALA A 450 1.67 -0.30 25.65
CA ALA A 450 2.66 -1.28 25.22
C ALA A 450 3.72 -1.42 26.33
N GLU A 451 4.11 -2.65 26.63
CA GLU A 451 5.09 -2.99 27.67
C GLU A 451 6.14 -3.94 27.09
N ASP A 452 7.39 -3.64 27.32
CA ASP A 452 8.51 -4.45 26.85
C ASP A 452 9.02 -5.36 27.95
N GLU A 453 9.33 -6.60 27.56
CA GLU A 453 9.87 -7.65 28.43
C GLU A 453 11.07 -8.31 27.72
N ILE A 454 12.19 -8.46 28.44
CA ILE A 454 13.33 -9.23 27.95
C ILE A 454 13.05 -10.71 28.19
N ILE A 455 13.08 -11.49 27.11
CA ILE A 455 12.90 -12.94 27.15
C ILE A 455 14.21 -13.61 26.76
N ILE A 456 14.78 -14.39 27.66
CA ILE A 456 15.92 -15.27 27.33
C ILE A 456 15.38 -16.44 26.50
N VAL A 457 15.99 -16.65 25.34
CA VAL A 457 15.61 -17.74 24.44
C VAL A 457 16.06 -19.08 25.04
N THR A 458 15.10 -19.95 25.33
CA THR A 458 15.36 -21.28 25.87
C THR A 458 15.46 -22.32 24.75
N ASP A 459 16.52 -23.13 24.81
CA ASP A 459 16.79 -24.23 23.89
C ASP A 459 17.57 -25.34 24.61
N ASP A 460 18.27 -26.21 23.86
CA ASP A 460 19.11 -27.27 24.46
C ASP A 460 20.31 -26.70 25.24
N ASN A 461 20.76 -25.49 24.91
CA ASN A 461 21.92 -24.83 25.53
C ASN A 461 21.52 -23.82 26.61
N THR A 462 20.26 -23.40 26.68
CA THR A 462 19.75 -22.44 27.66
C THR A 462 18.45 -22.93 28.27
N LYS A 463 18.46 -23.29 29.58
CA LYS A 463 17.30 -23.86 30.28
C LYS A 463 16.86 -22.98 31.44
N ALA A 464 15.56 -22.66 31.47
CA ALA A 464 14.98 -21.93 32.60
C ALA A 464 14.93 -22.80 33.86
N ASN A 465 15.32 -22.23 34.98
CA ASN A 465 15.26 -22.84 36.34
C ASN A 465 13.98 -22.42 37.06
N ALA A 466 13.58 -23.17 38.07
CA ALA A 466 12.39 -22.90 38.85
C ALA A 466 12.46 -21.60 39.69
N ASP A 467 13.67 -21.08 39.95
CA ASP A 467 13.93 -19.84 40.67
C ASP A 467 14.00 -18.58 39.78
N GLY A 468 13.71 -18.70 38.46
CA GLY A 468 13.76 -17.61 37.52
C GLY A 468 15.13 -17.34 36.90
N THR A 469 16.16 -18.13 37.26
CA THR A 469 17.48 -18.08 36.62
C THR A 469 17.54 -19.00 35.41
N TYR A 470 18.66 -18.97 34.66
CA TYR A 470 18.86 -19.80 33.49
C TYR A 470 20.19 -20.55 33.59
N SER A 471 20.15 -21.86 33.34
CA SER A 471 21.35 -22.69 33.21
C SER A 471 21.84 -22.66 31.77
N ILE A 472 23.09 -22.25 31.54
CA ILE A 472 23.71 -22.16 30.21
C ILE A 472 24.61 -23.36 29.99
N TYR A 473 24.42 -24.04 28.87
CA TYR A 473 25.17 -25.22 28.47
C TYR A 473 25.95 -24.99 27.15
N LYS A 474 27.04 -25.72 26.97
CA LYS A 474 27.77 -25.80 25.74
C LYS A 474 28.20 -27.28 25.54
N ASP A 475 27.83 -27.86 24.42
CA ASP A 475 28.11 -29.29 24.13
C ASP A 475 27.65 -30.24 25.26
N GLY A 476 26.52 -29.92 25.90
CA GLY A 476 25.96 -30.67 27.01
C GLY A 476 26.63 -30.44 28.37
N VAL A 477 27.65 -29.58 28.45
CA VAL A 477 28.35 -29.22 29.69
C VAL A 477 27.81 -27.92 30.24
N LEU A 478 27.41 -27.89 31.52
CA LEU A 478 26.97 -26.68 32.20
C LEU A 478 28.12 -25.67 32.25
N GLN A 479 27.88 -24.47 31.76
CA GLN A 479 28.86 -23.38 31.74
C GLN A 479 28.68 -22.45 32.95
N GLY A 480 27.47 -22.33 33.44
CA GLY A 480 27.12 -21.46 34.56
C GLY A 480 25.64 -21.12 34.61
N THR A 481 25.31 -20.24 35.56
CA THR A 481 23.94 -19.79 35.82
C THR A 481 23.81 -18.28 35.58
N LEU A 482 22.84 -17.92 34.74
CA LEU A 482 22.48 -16.56 34.39
C LEU A 482 21.27 -16.09 35.19
N ASN A 483 21.35 -14.89 35.79
CA ASN A 483 20.21 -14.15 36.32
C ASN A 483 20.08 -12.85 35.55
N MET A 484 18.91 -12.62 34.93
CA MET A 484 18.60 -11.45 34.11
C MET A 484 17.62 -10.55 34.86
N ASN A 485 17.91 -9.24 34.92
CA ASN A 485 17.04 -8.22 35.46
C ASN A 485 16.18 -7.57 34.39
N GLU A 486 15.05 -6.98 34.76
CA GLU A 486 14.13 -6.30 33.87
C GLU A 486 14.77 -5.14 33.09
N ASP A 487 15.76 -4.45 33.65
CA ASP A 487 16.51 -3.35 33.04
C ASP A 487 17.61 -3.82 32.07
N GLY A 488 17.73 -5.14 31.86
CA GLY A 488 18.73 -5.76 30.99
C GLY A 488 20.10 -5.94 31.64
N THR A 489 20.30 -5.50 32.87
CA THR A 489 21.51 -5.87 33.64
C THR A 489 21.42 -7.34 34.03
N PHE A 490 22.56 -8.00 34.20
CA PHE A 490 22.57 -9.41 34.51
C PHE A 490 23.75 -9.80 35.41
N SER A 491 23.63 -10.94 36.05
CA SER A 491 24.75 -11.63 36.66
C SER A 491 24.88 -13.03 36.10
N PHE A 492 26.12 -13.45 35.83
CA PHE A 492 26.45 -14.80 35.40
C PHE A 492 27.50 -15.39 36.29
N ILE A 493 27.20 -16.55 36.87
CA ILE A 493 28.12 -17.31 37.73
C ILE A 493 28.62 -18.48 36.92
N SER A 494 29.92 -18.50 36.58
CA SER A 494 30.48 -19.61 35.82
C SER A 494 30.80 -20.80 36.70
N GLU A 495 30.68 -22.00 36.15
CA GLU A 495 31.10 -23.24 36.81
C GLU A 495 32.63 -23.35 36.93
N GLU A 496 33.09 -24.26 37.80
CA GLU A 496 34.50 -24.54 38.00
C GLU A 496 35.18 -25.02 36.71
N GLY A 497 36.33 -24.44 36.37
CA GLY A 497 37.13 -24.81 35.21
C GLY A 497 36.62 -24.34 33.85
N ILE A 498 35.50 -23.64 33.83
CA ILE A 498 34.97 -23.06 32.56
C ILE A 498 35.81 -21.88 32.15
N THR A 499 36.24 -21.91 30.89
CA THR A 499 37.00 -20.82 30.21
C THR A 499 36.59 -20.70 28.75
N GLY A 500 36.84 -19.52 28.16
CA GLY A 500 36.48 -19.23 26.79
C GLY A 500 35.18 -18.48 26.64
N GLU A 501 34.51 -18.64 25.51
CA GLU A 501 33.26 -17.92 25.23
C GLU A 501 32.05 -18.74 25.65
N VAL A 502 31.17 -18.07 26.41
CA VAL A 502 29.84 -18.54 26.79
C VAL A 502 28.82 -17.61 26.19
N THR A 503 27.76 -18.14 25.58
CA THR A 503 26.75 -17.34 24.90
C THR A 503 25.35 -17.70 25.34
N PHE A 504 24.46 -16.71 25.32
CA PHE A 504 23.02 -16.91 25.42
C PHE A 504 22.31 -15.93 24.47
N ASP A 505 21.10 -16.27 24.08
CA ASP A 505 20.31 -15.47 23.15
C ASP A 505 19.11 -14.84 23.88
N TYR A 506 18.70 -13.65 23.42
CA TYR A 506 17.52 -12.96 23.94
C TYR A 506 16.70 -12.33 22.84
N VAL A 507 15.45 -12.04 23.16
CA VAL A 507 14.51 -11.23 22.37
C VAL A 507 13.81 -10.24 23.29
N ILE A 508 13.28 -9.17 22.70
CA ILE A 508 12.35 -8.27 23.37
C ILE A 508 10.94 -8.62 22.93
N LYS A 509 10.08 -8.93 23.87
CA LYS A 509 8.65 -9.11 23.66
C LYS A 509 7.95 -7.82 24.03
N THR A 510 7.30 -7.16 23.07
CA THR A 510 6.44 -6.01 23.29
C THR A 510 5.00 -6.48 23.38
N SER A 511 4.41 -6.45 24.56
CA SER A 511 2.99 -6.75 24.79
C SER A 511 2.17 -5.50 24.54
N ILE A 512 1.13 -5.60 23.70
CA ILE A 512 0.27 -4.50 23.28
C ILE A 512 -1.11 -4.75 23.84
N ASN A 513 -1.51 -3.96 24.83
CA ASN A 513 -2.78 -4.09 25.52
C ASN A 513 -3.79 -3.11 24.91
N GLN A 514 -4.80 -3.64 24.25
CA GLN A 514 -5.98 -2.90 23.76
C GLN A 514 -7.17 -3.22 24.66
N LYS A 515 -8.18 -2.35 24.64
CA LYS A 515 -9.32 -2.37 25.57
C LYS A 515 -9.95 -3.74 25.83
N HIS A 516 -9.83 -4.71 24.91
CA HIS A 516 -10.41 -6.05 25.01
C HIS A 516 -9.50 -7.18 24.55
N GLU A 517 -8.30 -6.87 24.05
CA GLU A 517 -7.37 -7.87 23.52
C GLU A 517 -5.93 -7.48 23.88
N THR A 518 -5.12 -8.49 24.18
CA THR A 518 -3.68 -8.35 24.32
C THR A 518 -3.02 -9.11 23.20
N SER A 519 -2.23 -8.42 22.40
CA SER A 519 -1.35 -9.00 21.40
C SER A 519 0.11 -8.78 21.77
N PHE A 520 1.03 -9.42 21.08
CA PHE A 520 2.46 -9.15 21.29
C PHE A 520 3.23 -9.27 19.97
N VAL A 521 4.37 -8.59 19.93
CA VAL A 521 5.39 -8.73 18.90
C VAL A 521 6.72 -9.06 19.54
N ILE A 522 7.57 -9.78 18.79
CA ILE A 522 8.88 -10.21 19.27
C ILE A 522 9.94 -9.63 18.34
N SER A 523 11.00 -9.06 18.91
CA SER A 523 12.17 -8.56 18.18
C SER A 523 12.88 -9.68 17.41
N ASN A 524 13.89 -9.32 16.60
CA ASN A 524 14.90 -10.28 16.19
C ASN A 524 15.62 -10.86 17.42
N THR A 525 16.16 -12.06 17.26
CA THR A 525 17.03 -12.68 18.28
C THR A 525 18.40 -12.04 18.25
N SER A 526 18.93 -11.69 19.41
CA SER A 526 20.30 -11.21 19.59
C SER A 526 21.07 -12.06 20.58
N LYS A 527 22.37 -12.10 20.41
CA LYS A 527 23.29 -12.95 21.14
C LYS A 527 24.15 -12.13 22.08
N VAL A 528 24.22 -12.55 23.32
CA VAL A 528 25.20 -12.08 24.32
C VAL A 528 26.37 -13.03 24.38
N THR A 529 27.58 -12.49 24.31
CA THR A 529 28.83 -13.27 24.39
C THR A 529 29.64 -12.83 25.58
N LEU A 530 29.90 -13.74 26.50
CA LEU A 530 30.74 -13.56 27.68
C LEU A 530 32.10 -14.20 27.43
N LYS A 531 33.19 -13.59 27.92
CA LYS A 531 34.51 -14.18 27.92
C LYS A 531 34.94 -14.55 29.32
N ILE A 532 35.09 -15.83 29.57
CA ILE A 532 35.54 -16.37 30.84
C ILE A 532 37.04 -16.63 30.75
N LEU A 533 37.80 -16.00 31.64
CA LEU A 533 39.25 -16.17 31.74
C LEU A 533 39.60 -17.19 32.81
N GLU A 534 40.73 -17.87 32.59
CA GLU A 534 41.26 -18.75 33.61
C GLU A 534 41.68 -17.93 34.86
N ARG A 535 41.30 -18.41 36.03
CA ARG A 535 41.69 -17.80 37.28
C ARG A 535 43.07 -18.30 37.69
N GLN A 536 44.06 -17.44 37.59
CA GLN A 536 45.44 -17.79 37.95
C GLN A 536 45.58 -18.17 39.43
N LYS A 537 46.13 -19.34 39.68
CA LYS A 537 46.48 -19.78 41.04
C LYS A 537 47.96 -19.63 41.29
N ILE A 538 48.35 -19.28 42.49
CA ILE A 538 49.73 -19.09 42.93
C ILE A 538 49.93 -19.84 44.25
N ASN A 539 51.19 -20.16 44.55
CA ASN A 539 51.61 -20.65 45.82
C ASN A 539 52.42 -19.58 46.55
N ILE A 540 52.17 -19.40 47.82
CA ILE A 540 52.94 -18.48 48.70
C ILE A 540 53.78 -19.37 49.63
N THR A 541 55.08 -19.26 49.51
CA THR A 541 56.03 -20.00 50.32
C THR A 541 56.77 -19.06 51.23
N GLY A 542 57.18 -19.51 52.38
CA GLY A 542 58.03 -18.75 53.31
C GLY A 542 58.64 -19.67 54.35
N THR A 543 59.63 -19.10 55.04
CA THR A 543 60.33 -19.79 56.16
C THR A 543 60.43 -18.84 57.32
N LYS A 544 60.09 -19.28 58.49
CA LYS A 544 60.29 -18.53 59.77
C LYS A 544 61.75 -18.66 60.19
N THR A 545 62.43 -17.56 60.24
CA THR A 545 63.79 -17.50 60.74
C THR A 545 63.80 -17.08 62.24
N TRP A 546 64.75 -17.59 62.93
CA TRP A 546 64.89 -17.32 64.36
C TRP A 546 66.23 -16.60 64.59
N ASN A 547 66.24 -15.53 65.38
CA ASN A 547 67.42 -14.81 65.77
C ASN A 547 67.63 -15.05 67.32
N ASP A 548 68.09 -16.24 67.72
CA ASP A 548 68.13 -16.74 69.05
C ASP A 548 69.36 -17.65 69.32
N ASP A 549 70.49 -17.38 68.64
CA ASP A 549 71.73 -18.12 68.73
C ASP A 549 71.52 -19.68 68.66
N ASN A 550 70.63 -20.13 67.80
CA ASN A 550 70.28 -21.54 67.57
C ASN A 550 69.57 -22.17 68.76
N ASP A 551 68.65 -21.43 69.38
CA ASP A 551 67.84 -21.84 70.59
C ASP A 551 68.72 -22.06 71.86
N ARG A 552 69.68 -21.16 72.01
CA ARG A 552 70.69 -21.27 73.06
C ARG A 552 70.07 -21.31 74.48
N ASP A 553 68.88 -20.71 74.71
CA ASP A 553 68.16 -20.70 75.96
C ASP A 553 67.04 -21.75 76.09
N GLY A 554 66.84 -22.58 75.05
CA GLY A 554 65.85 -23.65 74.97
C GLY A 554 64.41 -23.18 74.99
N LYS A 555 64.13 -21.94 74.62
CA LYS A 555 62.78 -21.35 74.69
C LYS A 555 62.09 -21.23 73.34
N ARG A 556 62.68 -21.72 72.31
CA ARG A 556 62.01 -21.77 70.95
C ARG A 556 60.79 -22.69 71.10
N PRO A 557 59.61 -22.25 70.70
CA PRO A 557 58.44 -23.10 70.76
C PRO A 557 58.56 -24.27 69.76
N ASP A 558 57.92 -25.42 70.07
CA ASP A 558 57.93 -26.62 69.27
C ASP A 558 57.21 -26.37 67.92
N SER A 559 56.27 -25.43 67.91
CA SER A 559 55.50 -25.06 66.69
C SER A 559 55.06 -23.62 66.73
N ILE A 560 54.83 -23.03 65.55
CA ILE A 560 54.09 -21.78 65.39
C ILE A 560 53.01 -21.94 64.35
N THR A 561 51.99 -21.12 64.41
CA THR A 561 50.95 -21.07 63.37
C THR A 561 51.17 -19.85 62.49
N VAL A 562 51.34 -20.06 61.21
CA VAL A 562 51.38 -19.04 60.17
C VAL A 562 49.99 -18.93 59.55
N ILE A 563 49.43 -17.69 59.54
CA ILE A 563 48.08 -17.39 59.07
C ILE A 563 48.21 -16.51 57.84
N LEU A 564 47.66 -16.97 56.70
CA LEU A 564 47.51 -16.18 55.50
C LEU A 564 46.18 -15.44 55.59
N ARG A 565 46.20 -14.13 55.34
CA ARG A 565 45.01 -13.27 55.37
C ARG A 565 44.91 -12.45 54.07
N ALA A 566 43.69 -12.27 53.59
CA ALA A 566 43.35 -11.24 52.61
C ALA A 566 42.53 -10.15 53.37
N GLY A 567 43.14 -8.99 53.54
CA GLY A 567 42.60 -7.99 54.46
C GLY A 567 42.38 -8.55 55.86
N ASN A 568 41.14 -8.51 56.35
CA ASN A 568 40.79 -9.03 57.68
C ASN A 568 40.33 -10.50 57.66
N LYS A 569 40.15 -11.12 56.50
CA LYS A 569 39.66 -12.49 56.35
C LYS A 569 40.83 -13.48 56.39
N GLU A 570 40.75 -14.51 57.24
CA GLU A 570 41.68 -15.61 57.21
C GLU A 570 41.36 -16.53 56.06
N ILE A 571 42.39 -16.82 55.21
CA ILE A 571 42.30 -17.66 54.04
C ILE A 571 42.75 -19.08 54.32
N GLN A 572 43.95 -19.23 54.90
CA GLN A 572 44.54 -20.50 55.28
C GLN A 572 45.41 -20.34 56.54
N ARG A 573 45.61 -21.46 57.25
CA ARG A 573 46.60 -21.50 58.34
C ARG A 573 47.44 -22.78 58.21
N LYS A 574 48.72 -22.69 58.58
CA LYS A 574 49.62 -23.84 58.67
C LYS A 574 50.43 -23.78 59.97
N THR A 575 50.57 -24.94 60.54
CA THR A 575 51.49 -25.13 61.67
C THR A 575 52.85 -25.50 61.16
N VAL A 576 53.91 -24.82 61.55
CA VAL A 576 55.28 -25.09 61.16
C VAL A 576 56.10 -25.45 62.37
N THR A 577 57.05 -26.38 62.25
CA THR A 577 57.86 -26.95 63.28
C THR A 577 59.32 -27.07 62.81
N LYS A 578 60.21 -27.52 63.70
CA LYS A 578 61.61 -27.82 63.38
C LYS A 578 61.71 -28.92 62.30
N ASP A 579 60.80 -29.91 62.34
CA ASP A 579 60.82 -31.06 61.41
C ASP A 579 60.58 -30.66 59.92
N ASN A 580 59.86 -29.58 59.69
CA ASN A 580 59.67 -29.03 58.37
C ASN A 580 60.56 -27.79 58.09
N ASN A 581 61.65 -27.64 58.88
CA ASN A 581 62.61 -26.55 58.77
C ASN A 581 61.95 -25.16 58.84
N TRP A 582 60.85 -25.05 59.63
CA TRP A 582 60.07 -23.85 59.79
C TRP A 582 59.54 -23.24 58.53
N SER A 583 59.37 -24.07 57.46
CA SER A 583 58.93 -23.66 56.16
C SER A 583 57.45 -23.98 55.95
N TYR A 584 56.79 -23.16 55.21
CA TYR A 584 55.38 -23.33 54.82
C TYR A 584 55.16 -23.00 53.36
N THR A 585 54.15 -23.61 52.77
CA THR A 585 53.64 -23.31 51.45
C THR A 585 52.11 -23.29 51.51
N PHE A 586 51.50 -22.15 51.24
CA PHE A 586 50.08 -22.04 50.97
C PHE A 586 49.88 -22.27 49.46
N GLU A 587 49.16 -23.31 49.12
CA GLU A 587 48.97 -23.76 47.73
C GLU A 587 47.59 -23.39 47.21
N ASN A 588 47.47 -23.34 45.86
CA ASN A 588 46.19 -23.16 45.17
C ASN A 588 45.43 -21.85 45.54
N LEU A 589 46.18 -20.79 45.82
CA LEU A 589 45.61 -19.48 46.12
C LEU A 589 45.28 -18.76 44.86
N TYR A 590 44.11 -18.16 44.80
CA TYR A 590 43.79 -17.26 43.69
C TYR A 590 44.68 -16.00 43.72
N LYS A 591 45.28 -15.62 42.59
CA LYS A 591 46.19 -14.49 42.49
C LYS A 591 45.45 -13.14 42.63
N TYR A 592 44.20 -13.14 42.25
CA TYR A 592 43.30 -12.00 42.30
C TYR A 592 41.97 -12.41 42.91
N GLU A 593 41.33 -11.52 43.72
CA GLU A 593 39.96 -11.72 44.18
C GLU A 593 38.91 -11.54 43.10
#